data_9e7cc8b5867b3b4661503553d06749d0
#
_entry.id   9e7cc8b5867b3b4661503553d06749d0
#
_cell.length_a   1.000
_cell.length_b   1.000
_cell.length_c   1.000
_cell.angle_alpha   90.00
_cell.angle_beta   90.00
_cell.angle_gamma   90.00
#
_symmetry.space_group_name_H-M   'P 1'
#
loop_
_entity.id
_entity.type
_entity.pdbx_description
1 polymer ?
#
loop_
_entity_poly.entity_id
_entity_poly.type
_entity_poly.pdbx_seq_one_letter_code
_entity_poly.pdbx_strand_id
1 'polypeptide(L)'
;MTQTATKTNATTRKGIETTGIEIVKESQRTARPQDLFLPWFASNVSVFGMSYGAFMLGFGVSFWQAIAATLVGVTVSFGFCGIIAIAGKRGSAPTMVLSRAAFGTQGNKIPGVISWMTSIGWETSLAITAVLATTTIFRRLGWSSGNSVKICATIIVAFLIVGGAVAGYHIIMKLQAVLTWITGILTVIYLVMAVSHIDWYAATSLPAASFPTFVGALTLTMTGTGLGWTNIAADWSRYQSRTSPGFAIAFWNVFGASLPLVILITGGLLLAASSKNLSDAIGADPIGALATILPTWFLIPFLLAAILSLLAGAINGIYSSGLTLLTLGIRVPRPAASLIDGTILTIGTLYVVFVAPNFISPFQSFLVTLGVPLSGWTGIMMADITLRRRPYDEADLFNGSGCYGRFDPISIITFVIVTVIGWGLVVNTYEGVNWNNWQGFLLGPIGLGGREGDWAHASLGVFGALVLGYVVTLIARRGTVRRQESR
;
A
#
# COMPACT_ATOMS: atom_id res chain seq x y z
N MET A 1 21.13 -46.65 19.60
CA MET A 1 21.25 -46.13 18.23
C MET A 1 21.16 -44.60 18.31
N THR A 2 22.30 -43.99 18.24
CA THR A 2 22.51 -42.55 18.45
C THR A 2 22.18 -41.80 17.16
N GLN A 3 21.09 -41.00 17.13
CA GLN A 3 20.80 -40.13 16.01
C GLN A 3 21.70 -38.91 16.07
N THR A 4 22.61 -38.84 15.14
CA THR A 4 23.50 -37.70 14.90
C THR A 4 22.67 -36.53 14.33
N ALA A 5 22.44 -35.50 15.13
CA ALA A 5 21.86 -34.25 14.70
C ALA A 5 22.83 -33.56 13.74
N THR A 6 22.51 -33.56 12.47
CA THR A 6 23.23 -32.78 11.44
C THR A 6 23.02 -31.29 11.70
N LYS A 7 24.00 -30.66 12.30
CA LYS A 7 24.10 -29.20 12.37
C LYS A 7 24.30 -28.65 10.95
N THR A 8 23.23 -28.21 10.31
CA THR A 8 23.34 -27.43 9.09
C THR A 8 23.85 -26.04 9.49
N ASN A 9 25.15 -25.84 9.38
CA ASN A 9 25.76 -24.53 9.44
C ASN A 9 25.23 -23.72 8.24
N ALA A 10 24.25 -22.86 8.47
CA ALA A 10 23.90 -21.83 7.53
C ALA A 10 25.05 -20.82 7.46
N THR A 11 26.02 -21.12 6.61
CA THR A 11 27.03 -20.14 6.20
C THR A 11 26.29 -19.01 5.49
N THR A 12 26.22 -17.85 6.14
CA THR A 12 25.85 -16.58 5.54
C THR A 12 26.78 -16.33 4.34
N ARG A 13 26.34 -16.69 3.14
CA ARG A 13 26.94 -16.14 1.93
C ARG A 13 26.74 -14.63 2.01
N LYS A 14 27.84 -13.88 2.12
CA LYS A 14 27.86 -12.41 2.11
C LYS A 14 27.05 -11.94 0.90
N GLY A 15 25.83 -11.37 1.12
CA GLY A 15 25.16 -10.57 0.12
C GLY A 15 23.67 -10.78 -0.09
N ILE A 16 23.11 -11.98 0.00
CA ILE A 16 21.69 -12.19 -0.33
C ILE A 16 20.97 -12.81 0.88
N GLU A 17 19.88 -12.19 1.31
CA GLU A 17 19.04 -12.70 2.39
C GLU A 17 18.25 -13.94 1.90
N THR A 18 18.40 -15.05 2.62
CA THR A 18 17.65 -16.29 2.38
C THR A 18 16.51 -16.47 3.38
N THR A 19 16.43 -15.63 4.43
CA THR A 19 15.36 -15.65 5.43
C THR A 19 14.04 -15.28 4.77
N GLY A 20 13.08 -16.19 4.80
CA GLY A 20 11.76 -15.98 4.23
C GLY A 20 10.74 -15.62 5.32
N ILE A 21 9.79 -16.53 5.50
CA ILE A 21 8.66 -16.34 6.43
C ILE A 21 8.96 -16.83 7.86
N GLU A 22 10.16 -17.28 8.14
CA GLU A 22 10.57 -17.82 9.43
C GLU A 22 10.49 -16.77 10.54
N ILE A 23 10.38 -17.24 11.77
CA ILE A 23 10.41 -16.40 12.98
C ILE A 23 11.78 -15.72 13.11
N VAL A 24 11.76 -14.41 13.34
CA VAL A 24 12.98 -13.64 13.60
C VAL A 24 13.58 -14.04 14.94
N LYS A 25 14.85 -14.48 14.93
CA LYS A 25 15.55 -14.90 16.15
C LYS A 25 15.72 -13.75 17.11
N GLU A 26 15.71 -14.01 18.42
CA GLU A 26 15.83 -12.99 19.46
C GLU A 26 17.09 -12.13 19.28
N SER A 27 18.21 -12.72 18.86
CA SER A 27 19.47 -12.00 18.59
C SER A 27 19.38 -11.00 17.42
N GLN A 28 18.36 -11.09 16.57
CA GLN A 28 18.13 -10.19 15.44
C GLN A 28 17.11 -9.09 15.75
N ARG A 29 16.46 -9.16 16.93
CA ARG A 29 15.42 -8.23 17.35
C ARG A 29 16.02 -7.01 18.07
N THR A 30 16.84 -6.27 17.36
CA THR A 30 17.61 -5.13 17.88
C THR A 30 17.03 -3.77 17.48
N ALA A 31 16.00 -3.74 16.64
CA ALA A 31 15.40 -2.50 16.18
C ALA A 31 14.66 -1.78 17.32
N ARG A 32 14.78 -0.46 17.34
CA ARG A 32 14.07 0.44 18.26
C ARG A 32 12.83 1.01 17.56
N PRO A 33 11.79 1.44 18.30
CA PRO A 33 10.58 2.00 17.68
C PRO A 33 10.84 3.11 16.67
N GLN A 34 11.76 4.03 16.97
CA GLN A 34 12.12 5.14 16.06
C GLN A 34 12.78 4.67 14.75
N ASP A 35 13.36 3.49 14.71
CA ASP A 35 13.98 2.95 13.50
C ASP A 35 12.92 2.61 12.42
N LEU A 36 11.63 2.59 12.78
CA LEU A 36 10.51 2.48 11.85
C LEU A 36 10.25 3.78 11.06
N PHE A 37 10.69 4.93 11.55
CA PHE A 37 10.45 6.21 10.87
C PHE A 37 11.00 6.20 9.44
N LEU A 38 12.29 5.88 9.27
CA LEU A 38 12.95 5.98 7.97
C LEU A 38 12.34 5.09 6.87
N PRO A 39 12.07 3.78 7.07
CA PRO A 39 11.48 2.96 6.02
C PRO A 39 10.07 3.41 5.63
N TRP A 40 9.26 3.86 6.59
CA TRP A 40 7.93 4.39 6.32
C TRP A 40 7.97 5.76 5.64
N PHE A 41 8.89 6.64 6.06
CA PHE A 41 9.11 7.93 5.41
C PHE A 41 9.61 7.76 3.97
N ALA A 42 10.63 6.91 3.77
CA ALA A 42 11.21 6.62 2.46
C ALA A 42 10.17 6.10 1.45
N SER A 43 9.28 5.19 1.90
CA SER A 43 8.24 4.61 1.05
C SER A 43 7.16 5.62 0.65
N ASN A 44 7.01 6.72 1.39
CA ASN A 44 5.93 7.68 1.22
C ASN A 44 6.42 9.09 0.80
N VAL A 45 7.71 9.39 0.84
CA VAL A 45 8.29 10.65 0.35
C VAL A 45 8.44 10.62 -1.17
N SER A 46 7.33 10.51 -1.87
CA SER A 46 7.28 10.42 -3.33
C SER A 46 6.49 11.56 -3.94
N VAL A 47 7.03 12.16 -4.99
CA VAL A 47 6.32 13.17 -5.79
C VAL A 47 4.96 12.66 -6.28
N PHE A 48 4.82 11.35 -6.47
CA PHE A 48 3.53 10.72 -6.77
C PHE A 48 2.45 11.05 -5.72
N GLY A 49 2.83 11.21 -4.45
CA GLY A 49 1.91 11.64 -3.39
C GLY A 49 1.21 12.97 -3.68
N MET A 50 1.84 13.88 -4.44
CA MET A 50 1.21 15.14 -4.84
C MET A 50 0.03 14.94 -5.78
N SER A 51 0.03 13.89 -6.58
CA SER A 51 -1.05 13.60 -7.54
C SER A 51 -2.38 13.30 -6.87
N TYR A 52 -2.38 12.83 -5.62
CA TYR A 52 -3.62 12.63 -4.86
C TYR A 52 -4.42 13.92 -4.68
N GLY A 53 -3.75 15.09 -4.63
CA GLY A 53 -4.42 16.39 -4.60
C GLY A 53 -5.34 16.57 -5.82
N ALA A 54 -4.81 16.31 -7.02
CA ALA A 54 -5.60 16.37 -8.26
C ALA A 54 -6.65 15.27 -8.32
N PHE A 55 -6.34 14.04 -7.88
CA PHE A 55 -7.30 12.94 -7.87
C PHE A 55 -8.52 13.25 -6.98
N MET A 56 -8.30 13.89 -5.82
CA MET A 56 -9.40 14.33 -4.95
C MET A 56 -10.22 15.44 -5.61
N LEU A 57 -9.58 16.42 -6.24
CA LEU A 57 -10.30 17.48 -6.98
C LEU A 57 -11.12 16.92 -8.13
N GLY A 58 -10.73 15.80 -8.72
CA GLY A 58 -11.51 15.08 -9.73
C GLY A 58 -12.90 14.64 -9.24
N PHE A 59 -13.10 14.50 -7.92
CA PHE A 59 -14.44 14.29 -7.33
C PHE A 59 -15.26 15.57 -7.27
N GLY A 60 -14.67 16.75 -7.44
CA GLY A 60 -15.35 18.05 -7.30
C GLY A 60 -15.40 18.61 -5.88
N VAL A 61 -14.60 18.09 -4.95
CA VAL A 61 -14.51 18.60 -3.57
C VAL A 61 -13.81 19.94 -3.51
N SER A 62 -14.16 20.77 -2.51
CA SER A 62 -13.45 22.02 -2.24
C SER A 62 -12.04 21.75 -1.69
N PHE A 63 -11.19 22.78 -1.72
CA PHE A 63 -9.85 22.73 -1.11
C PHE A 63 -9.90 22.29 0.36
N TRP A 64 -10.81 22.87 1.15
CA TRP A 64 -10.92 22.56 2.58
C TRP A 64 -11.43 21.14 2.85
N GLN A 65 -12.34 20.65 2.02
CA GLN A 65 -12.77 19.25 2.07
C GLN A 65 -11.62 18.30 1.71
N ALA A 66 -10.83 18.62 0.70
CA ALA A 66 -9.67 17.82 0.31
C ALA A 66 -8.57 17.83 1.40
N ILE A 67 -8.32 18.97 2.06
CA ILE A 67 -7.42 19.04 3.23
C ILE A 67 -7.94 18.17 4.38
N ALA A 68 -9.23 18.24 4.70
CA ALA A 68 -9.82 17.39 5.74
C ALA A 68 -9.71 15.90 5.37
N ALA A 69 -10.01 15.52 4.12
CA ALA A 69 -9.85 14.17 3.61
C ALA A 69 -8.38 13.69 3.68
N THR A 70 -7.43 14.59 3.39
CA THR A 70 -5.99 14.29 3.50
C THR A 70 -5.58 14.02 4.94
N LEU A 71 -5.87 14.94 5.85
CA LEU A 71 -5.47 14.81 7.25
C LEU A 71 -6.09 13.59 7.92
N VAL A 72 -7.39 13.42 7.76
CA VAL A 72 -8.11 12.28 8.35
C VAL A 72 -7.76 10.98 7.62
N GLY A 73 -7.84 10.98 6.29
CA GLY A 73 -7.65 9.78 5.48
C GLY A 73 -6.25 9.18 5.65
N VAL A 74 -5.21 10.00 5.54
CA VAL A 74 -3.81 9.55 5.71
C VAL A 74 -3.57 9.08 7.15
N THR A 75 -3.89 9.92 8.16
CA THR A 75 -3.55 9.60 9.54
C THR A 75 -4.31 8.38 10.06
N VAL A 76 -5.61 8.28 9.78
CA VAL A 76 -6.44 7.16 10.23
C VAL A 76 -6.03 5.86 9.54
N SER A 77 -5.81 5.89 8.22
CA SER A 77 -5.43 4.68 7.48
C SER A 77 -4.05 4.15 7.89
N PHE A 78 -3.05 5.02 8.12
CA PHE A 78 -1.79 4.60 8.72
C PHE A 78 -1.92 4.23 10.20
N GLY A 79 -2.92 4.75 10.91
CA GLY A 79 -3.28 4.28 12.25
C GLY A 79 -3.57 2.78 12.28
N PHE A 80 -4.25 2.26 11.25
CA PHE A 80 -4.47 0.80 11.09
C PHE A 80 -3.15 0.05 10.90
N CYS A 81 -2.23 0.57 10.07
CA CYS A 81 -0.88 0.02 9.95
C CYS A 81 -0.15 0.01 11.29
N GLY A 82 -0.25 1.09 12.08
CA GLY A 82 0.35 1.19 13.39
C GLY A 82 -0.16 0.12 14.36
N ILE A 83 -1.47 -0.15 14.36
CA ILE A 83 -2.06 -1.21 15.18
C ILE A 83 -1.54 -2.59 14.73
N ILE A 84 -1.50 -2.85 13.42
CA ILE A 84 -1.02 -4.13 12.87
C ILE A 84 0.49 -4.29 13.13
N ALA A 85 1.28 -3.21 13.08
CA ALA A 85 2.70 -3.24 13.41
C ALA A 85 2.99 -3.75 14.84
N ILE A 86 2.05 -3.55 15.79
CA ILE A 86 2.19 -4.11 17.14
C ILE A 86 2.22 -5.64 17.11
N ALA A 87 1.51 -6.28 16.18
CA ALA A 87 1.52 -7.73 16.03
C ALA A 87 2.90 -8.25 15.62
N GLY A 88 3.67 -7.52 14.79
CA GLY A 88 5.04 -7.90 14.40
C GLY A 88 5.95 -8.08 15.60
N LYS A 89 5.92 -7.15 16.56
CA LYS A 89 6.64 -7.28 17.83
C LYS A 89 6.18 -8.50 18.65
N ARG A 90 4.86 -8.78 18.65
CA ARG A 90 4.28 -9.86 19.48
C ARG A 90 4.52 -11.26 18.92
N GLY A 91 4.77 -11.41 17.61
CA GLY A 91 4.86 -12.70 16.95
C GLY A 91 6.08 -12.92 16.07
N SER A 92 7.01 -11.96 15.99
CA SER A 92 8.32 -12.09 15.32
C SER A 92 8.26 -12.57 13.85
N ALA A 93 7.11 -12.41 13.19
CA ALA A 93 6.81 -12.95 11.87
C ALA A 93 6.24 -11.87 10.93
N PRO A 94 6.27 -12.10 9.59
CA PRO A 94 5.62 -11.22 8.64
C PRO A 94 4.11 -11.15 8.83
N THR A 95 3.50 -10.07 8.36
CA THR A 95 2.08 -9.74 8.53
C THR A 95 1.16 -10.90 8.16
N MET A 96 1.36 -11.49 6.99
CA MET A 96 0.51 -12.59 6.53
C MET A 96 0.78 -13.93 7.23
N VAL A 97 1.92 -14.10 7.89
CA VAL A 97 2.14 -15.23 8.81
C VAL A 97 1.36 -15.01 10.11
N LEU A 98 1.40 -13.79 10.67
CA LEU A 98 0.64 -13.45 11.89
C LEU A 98 -0.87 -13.56 11.68
N SER A 99 -1.35 -13.25 10.48
CA SER A 99 -2.75 -13.40 10.08
C SER A 99 -3.27 -14.85 10.20
N ARG A 100 -2.37 -15.86 10.21
CA ARG A 100 -2.73 -17.27 10.47
C ARG A 100 -3.37 -17.46 11.83
N ALA A 101 -3.06 -16.62 12.80
CA ALA A 101 -3.69 -16.68 14.11
C ALA A 101 -5.19 -16.33 14.06
N ALA A 102 -5.58 -15.49 13.11
CA ALA A 102 -6.98 -15.12 12.89
C ALA A 102 -7.72 -16.09 11.98
N PHE A 103 -7.08 -16.60 10.91
CA PHE A 103 -7.73 -17.37 9.85
C PHE A 103 -7.42 -18.87 9.86
N GLY A 104 -6.46 -19.29 10.66
CA GLY A 104 -5.86 -20.62 10.59
C GLY A 104 -4.77 -20.74 9.53
N THR A 105 -3.91 -21.75 9.66
CA THR A 105 -2.70 -21.89 8.81
C THR A 105 -3.00 -22.10 7.32
N GLN A 106 -4.14 -22.68 6.96
CA GLN A 106 -4.58 -22.89 5.57
C GLN A 106 -5.63 -21.86 5.16
N GLY A 107 -6.57 -21.48 6.06
CA GLY A 107 -7.60 -20.50 5.80
C GLY A 107 -7.03 -19.13 5.44
N ASN A 108 -5.87 -18.78 5.98
CA ASN A 108 -5.14 -17.55 5.67
C ASN A 108 -4.71 -17.42 4.20
N LYS A 109 -4.74 -18.48 3.41
CA LYS A 109 -4.45 -18.39 1.98
C LYS A 109 -5.46 -17.53 1.22
N ILE A 110 -6.72 -17.46 1.70
CA ILE A 110 -7.76 -16.67 1.08
C ILE A 110 -7.42 -15.17 1.13
N PRO A 111 -7.27 -14.54 2.31
CA PRO A 111 -6.84 -13.14 2.36
C PRO A 111 -5.39 -12.96 1.87
N GLY A 112 -4.54 -13.98 1.93
CA GLY A 112 -3.19 -13.97 1.41
C GLY A 112 -3.11 -13.70 -0.09
N VAL A 113 -4.01 -14.30 -0.89
CA VAL A 113 -4.11 -14.01 -2.33
C VAL A 113 -4.48 -12.53 -2.56
N ILE A 114 -5.44 -11.99 -1.82
CA ILE A 114 -5.83 -10.58 -1.92
C ILE A 114 -4.66 -9.67 -1.56
N SER A 115 -3.95 -9.97 -0.47
CA SER A 115 -2.75 -9.23 -0.05
C SER A 115 -1.67 -9.24 -1.14
N TRP A 116 -1.40 -10.40 -1.73
CA TRP A 116 -0.42 -10.55 -2.81
C TRP A 116 -0.82 -9.75 -4.05
N MET A 117 -2.07 -9.87 -4.50
CA MET A 117 -2.59 -9.10 -5.64
C MET A 117 -2.54 -7.59 -5.39
N THR A 118 -2.85 -7.16 -4.15
CA THR A 118 -2.79 -5.74 -3.77
C THR A 118 -1.36 -5.20 -3.85
N SER A 119 -0.38 -5.94 -3.34
CA SER A 119 1.02 -5.54 -3.41
C SER A 119 1.50 -5.42 -4.86
N ILE A 120 1.27 -6.44 -5.69
CA ILE A 120 1.65 -6.40 -7.12
C ILE A 120 0.95 -5.24 -7.85
N GLY A 121 -0.32 -4.98 -7.55
CA GLY A 121 -1.05 -3.85 -8.14
C GLY A 121 -0.41 -2.50 -7.81
N TRP A 122 0.02 -2.31 -6.56
CA TRP A 122 0.75 -1.11 -6.15
C TRP A 122 2.10 -0.97 -6.85
N GLU A 123 2.89 -2.03 -6.86
CA GLU A 123 4.21 -2.05 -7.51
C GLU A 123 4.10 -1.77 -9.00
N THR A 124 3.10 -2.35 -9.67
CA THR A 124 2.80 -2.10 -11.07
C THR A 124 2.41 -0.64 -11.29
N SER A 125 1.59 -0.04 -10.43
CA SER A 125 1.20 1.37 -10.51
C SER A 125 2.40 2.31 -10.38
N LEU A 126 3.32 2.01 -9.47
CA LEU A 126 4.57 2.78 -9.31
C LEU A 126 5.48 2.66 -10.54
N ALA A 127 5.61 1.46 -11.12
CA ALA A 127 6.39 1.24 -12.32
C ALA A 127 5.79 1.97 -13.54
N ILE A 128 4.45 1.91 -13.74
CA ILE A 128 3.75 2.65 -14.79
C ILE A 128 4.06 4.14 -14.69
N THR A 129 3.92 4.69 -13.48
CA THR A 129 4.15 6.12 -13.22
C THR A 129 5.59 6.53 -13.54
N ALA A 130 6.58 5.69 -13.20
CA ALA A 130 7.99 5.92 -13.54
C ALA A 130 8.24 5.94 -15.06
N VAL A 131 7.59 5.03 -15.80
CA VAL A 131 7.70 4.97 -17.28
C VAL A 131 7.05 6.18 -17.93
N LEU A 132 5.84 6.58 -17.51
CA LEU A 132 5.15 7.76 -18.03
C LEU A 132 5.96 9.03 -17.77
N ALA A 133 6.44 9.23 -16.54
CA ALA A 133 7.26 10.36 -16.15
C ALA A 133 8.54 10.45 -17.00
N THR A 134 9.22 9.33 -17.21
CA THR A 134 10.43 9.26 -18.07
C THR A 134 10.12 9.74 -19.48
N THR A 135 9.04 9.25 -20.07
CA THR A 135 8.63 9.60 -21.44
C THR A 135 8.30 11.08 -21.57
N THR A 136 7.56 11.64 -20.63
CA THR A 136 7.14 13.05 -20.65
C THR A 136 8.33 13.98 -20.46
N ILE A 137 9.24 13.67 -19.55
CA ILE A 137 10.43 14.49 -19.31
C ILE A 137 11.41 14.41 -20.50
N PHE A 138 11.61 13.23 -21.10
CA PHE A 138 12.44 13.09 -22.31
C PHE A 138 11.89 13.93 -23.45
N ARG A 139 10.56 13.93 -23.65
CA ARG A 139 9.91 14.78 -24.66
C ARG A 139 10.18 16.27 -24.41
N ARG A 140 10.11 16.72 -23.15
CA ARG A 140 10.39 18.11 -22.78
C ARG A 140 11.85 18.52 -22.98
N LEU A 141 12.77 17.58 -22.89
CA LEU A 141 14.19 17.78 -23.18
C LEU A 141 14.51 17.73 -24.66
N GLY A 142 13.52 17.49 -25.53
CA GLY A 142 13.74 17.30 -26.98
C GLY A 142 14.34 15.94 -27.30
N TRP A 143 14.35 15.00 -26.38
CA TRP A 143 14.86 13.64 -26.60
C TRP A 143 13.80 12.73 -27.18
N SER A 144 14.20 11.56 -27.68
CA SER A 144 13.26 10.53 -28.12
C SER A 144 12.32 10.14 -26.96
N SER A 145 11.02 10.01 -27.24
CA SER A 145 9.97 9.68 -26.26
C SER A 145 8.95 8.67 -26.79
N GLY A 146 9.34 7.97 -27.88
CA GLY A 146 8.48 6.97 -28.53
C GLY A 146 8.39 5.63 -27.78
N ASN A 147 7.77 4.64 -28.42
CA ASN A 147 7.53 3.32 -27.85
C ASN A 147 8.80 2.60 -27.38
N SER A 148 9.93 2.79 -28.11
CA SER A 148 11.20 2.21 -27.71
C SER A 148 11.66 2.72 -26.34
N VAL A 149 11.48 4.02 -26.06
CA VAL A 149 11.80 4.61 -24.74
C VAL A 149 10.89 4.02 -23.65
N LYS A 150 9.60 3.87 -23.93
CA LYS A 150 8.65 3.26 -22.97
C LYS A 150 9.05 1.81 -22.64
N ILE A 151 9.43 1.02 -23.65
CA ILE A 151 9.87 -0.37 -23.45
C ILE A 151 11.18 -0.40 -22.64
N CYS A 152 12.19 0.39 -23.04
CA CYS A 152 13.47 0.46 -22.32
C CYS A 152 13.28 0.92 -20.87
N ALA A 153 12.45 1.96 -20.65
CA ALA A 153 12.14 2.45 -19.31
C ALA A 153 11.45 1.36 -18.46
N THR A 154 10.50 0.62 -19.04
CA THR A 154 9.82 -0.49 -18.34
C THR A 154 10.83 -1.56 -17.91
N ILE A 155 11.71 -1.98 -18.81
CA ILE A 155 12.72 -3.01 -18.51
C ILE A 155 13.69 -2.52 -17.42
N ILE A 156 14.19 -1.29 -17.54
CA ILE A 156 15.12 -0.71 -16.55
C ILE A 156 14.46 -0.58 -15.19
N VAL A 157 13.26 -0.04 -15.12
CA VAL A 157 12.50 0.14 -13.86
C VAL A 157 12.23 -1.21 -13.22
N ALA A 158 11.73 -2.19 -13.98
CA ALA A 158 11.47 -3.53 -13.47
C ALA A 158 12.76 -4.21 -12.95
N PHE A 159 13.86 -4.10 -13.70
CA PHE A 159 15.16 -4.65 -13.28
C PHE A 159 15.65 -4.03 -11.96
N LEU A 160 15.53 -2.72 -11.80
CA LEU A 160 15.95 -2.01 -10.58
C LEU A 160 15.06 -2.40 -9.38
N ILE A 161 13.75 -2.50 -9.58
CA ILE A 161 12.81 -2.91 -8.53
C ILE A 161 13.12 -4.33 -8.06
N VAL A 162 13.19 -5.27 -8.99
CA VAL A 162 13.42 -6.69 -8.69
C VAL A 162 14.81 -6.90 -8.10
N GLY A 163 15.83 -6.27 -8.68
CA GLY A 163 17.21 -6.35 -8.19
C GLY A 163 17.35 -5.83 -6.75
N GLY A 164 16.71 -4.71 -6.45
CA GLY A 164 16.65 -4.15 -5.09
C GLY A 164 15.95 -5.09 -4.11
N ALA A 165 14.81 -5.66 -4.50
CA ALA A 165 14.04 -6.60 -3.66
C ALA A 165 14.80 -7.91 -3.39
N VAL A 166 15.48 -8.46 -4.40
CA VAL A 166 16.31 -9.68 -4.26
C VAL A 166 17.46 -9.48 -3.28
N ALA A 167 18.01 -8.27 -3.19
CA ALA A 167 19.13 -7.94 -2.31
C ALA A 167 18.83 -8.15 -0.81
N GLY A 168 17.56 -8.06 -0.37
CA GLY A 168 17.11 -8.41 0.96
C GLY A 168 17.16 -7.25 1.98
N TYR A 169 16.60 -7.52 3.17
CA TYR A 169 16.28 -6.51 4.20
C TYR A 169 17.43 -5.53 4.50
N HIS A 170 18.62 -6.02 4.81
CA HIS A 170 19.73 -5.16 5.23
C HIS A 170 20.21 -4.20 4.13
N ILE A 171 20.19 -4.64 2.88
CA ILE A 171 20.56 -3.82 1.73
C ILE A 171 19.42 -2.84 1.44
N ILE A 172 18.18 -3.29 1.49
CA ILE A 172 16.99 -2.44 1.34
C ILE A 172 17.04 -1.30 2.35
N MET A 173 17.30 -1.57 3.64
CA MET A 173 17.35 -0.54 4.68
C MET A 173 18.45 0.51 4.43
N LYS A 174 19.62 0.10 3.97
CA LYS A 174 20.69 1.05 3.58
C LYS A 174 20.29 1.85 2.35
N LEU A 175 19.74 1.19 1.35
CA LEU A 175 19.26 1.84 0.13
C LEU A 175 18.17 2.86 0.45
N GLN A 176 17.18 2.48 1.26
CA GLN A 176 16.10 3.37 1.70
C GLN A 176 16.64 4.64 2.40
N ALA A 177 17.63 4.51 3.27
CA ALA A 177 18.23 5.67 3.93
C ALA A 177 18.85 6.64 2.92
N VAL A 178 19.60 6.16 1.93
CA VAL A 178 20.20 6.99 0.87
C VAL A 178 19.11 7.60 -0.02
N LEU A 179 18.17 6.79 -0.48
CA LEU A 179 17.07 7.26 -1.33
C LEU A 179 16.26 8.35 -0.63
N THR A 180 15.97 8.18 0.67
CA THR A 180 15.22 9.18 1.46
C THR A 180 15.88 10.54 1.44
N TRP A 181 17.19 10.63 1.65
CA TRP A 181 17.90 11.91 1.64
C TRP A 181 17.89 12.55 0.27
N ILE A 182 18.21 11.80 -0.78
CA ILE A 182 18.22 12.32 -2.14
C ILE A 182 16.83 12.79 -2.57
N THR A 183 15.84 11.92 -2.44
CA THR A 183 14.46 12.22 -2.85
C THR A 183 13.85 13.33 -1.99
N GLY A 184 14.11 13.31 -0.68
CA GLY A 184 13.62 14.33 0.25
C GLY A 184 14.14 15.71 -0.10
N ILE A 185 15.44 15.87 -0.31
CA ILE A 185 16.05 17.17 -0.68
C ILE A 185 15.50 17.67 -2.02
N LEU A 186 15.47 16.80 -3.03
CA LEU A 186 14.98 17.19 -4.38
C LEU A 186 13.47 17.50 -4.34
N THR A 187 12.69 16.81 -3.52
CA THR A 187 11.27 17.09 -3.33
C THR A 187 11.04 18.43 -2.62
N VAL A 188 11.86 18.77 -1.62
CA VAL A 188 11.78 20.10 -0.98
C VAL A 188 12.11 21.20 -1.98
N ILE A 189 13.16 21.04 -2.78
CA ILE A 189 13.49 22.00 -3.85
C ILE A 189 12.31 22.15 -4.81
N TYR A 190 11.70 21.02 -5.24
CA TYR A 190 10.51 21.05 -6.08
C TYR A 190 9.38 21.86 -5.45
N LEU A 191 9.05 21.58 -4.18
CA LEU A 191 7.97 22.28 -3.47
C LEU A 191 8.23 23.80 -3.39
N VAL A 192 9.46 24.22 -3.12
CA VAL A 192 9.85 25.64 -3.10
C VAL A 192 9.65 26.27 -4.48
N MET A 193 10.06 25.59 -5.56
CA MET A 193 9.86 26.08 -6.93
C MET A 193 8.37 26.14 -7.32
N ALA A 194 7.59 25.18 -6.84
CA ALA A 194 6.17 25.07 -7.12
C ALA A 194 5.34 26.21 -6.49
N VAL A 195 5.82 26.83 -5.40
CA VAL A 195 5.11 27.92 -4.70
C VAL A 195 4.72 29.07 -5.64
N SER A 196 5.59 29.43 -6.59
CA SER A 196 5.34 30.51 -7.56
C SER A 196 4.18 30.22 -8.55
N HIS A 197 3.74 28.98 -8.63
CA HIS A 197 2.64 28.52 -9.49
C HIS A 197 1.31 28.34 -8.73
N ILE A 198 1.29 28.68 -7.43
CA ILE A 198 0.10 28.57 -6.59
C ILE A 198 -0.71 29.86 -6.67
N ASP A 199 -1.94 29.75 -7.16
CA ASP A 199 -2.95 30.78 -7.01
C ASP A 199 -3.81 30.44 -5.78
N TRP A 200 -3.51 31.11 -4.67
CA TRP A 200 -4.18 30.86 -3.41
C TRP A 200 -5.69 31.18 -3.48
N TYR A 201 -6.06 32.25 -4.18
CA TYR A 201 -7.45 32.62 -4.32
C TYR A 201 -8.23 31.61 -5.13
N ALA A 202 -7.71 31.21 -6.28
CA ALA A 202 -8.32 30.16 -7.11
C ALA A 202 -8.47 28.84 -6.33
N ALA A 203 -7.43 28.42 -5.60
CA ALA A 203 -7.45 27.19 -4.83
C ALA A 203 -8.52 27.20 -3.72
N THR A 204 -8.59 28.27 -2.93
CA THR A 204 -9.49 28.34 -1.76
C THR A 204 -10.93 28.71 -2.09
N SER A 205 -11.20 29.22 -3.30
CA SER A 205 -12.56 29.60 -3.75
C SER A 205 -13.34 28.44 -4.38
N LEU A 206 -12.80 27.25 -4.48
CA LEU A 206 -13.52 26.09 -5.01
C LEU A 206 -14.76 25.79 -4.17
N PRO A 207 -15.94 25.56 -4.81
CA PRO A 207 -17.18 25.30 -4.10
C PRO A 207 -17.14 23.99 -3.32
N ALA A 208 -17.88 23.94 -2.21
CA ALA A 208 -18.01 22.72 -1.43
C ALA A 208 -18.87 21.69 -2.18
N ALA A 209 -18.42 20.44 -2.20
CA ALA A 209 -19.18 19.32 -2.72
C ALA A 209 -20.12 18.72 -1.67
N SER A 210 -21.01 17.83 -2.12
CA SER A 210 -21.91 17.09 -1.25
C SER A 210 -21.14 16.17 -0.27
N PHE A 211 -21.80 15.75 0.80
CA PHE A 211 -21.19 14.84 1.77
C PHE A 211 -20.80 13.49 1.15
N PRO A 212 -21.63 12.83 0.30
CA PRO A 212 -21.21 11.62 -0.42
C PRO A 212 -19.92 11.79 -1.24
N THR A 213 -19.79 12.91 -1.94
CA THR A 213 -18.60 13.25 -2.73
C THR A 213 -17.35 13.40 -1.84
N PHE A 214 -17.49 14.08 -0.69
CA PHE A 214 -16.42 14.17 0.31
C PHE A 214 -16.00 12.78 0.82
N VAL A 215 -16.96 11.90 1.10
CA VAL A 215 -16.69 10.51 1.53
C VAL A 215 -15.92 9.76 0.44
N GLY A 216 -16.22 9.98 -0.83
CA GLY A 216 -15.47 9.40 -1.96
C GLY A 216 -14.00 9.83 -1.97
N ALA A 217 -13.74 11.14 -1.82
CA ALA A 217 -12.38 11.67 -1.74
C ALA A 217 -11.63 11.15 -0.50
N LEU A 218 -12.30 11.05 0.64
CA LEU A 218 -11.75 10.45 1.86
C LEU A 218 -11.38 8.97 1.66
N THR A 219 -12.28 8.20 1.03
CA THR A 219 -12.04 6.79 0.75
C THR A 219 -10.86 6.59 -0.21
N LEU A 220 -10.78 7.40 -1.27
CA LEU A 220 -9.64 7.40 -2.18
C LEU A 220 -8.34 7.65 -1.42
N THR A 221 -8.31 8.65 -0.54
CA THR A 221 -7.13 8.97 0.25
C THR A 221 -6.74 7.80 1.15
N MET A 222 -7.71 7.17 1.84
CA MET A 222 -7.44 6.04 2.73
C MET A 222 -6.93 4.80 1.98
N THR A 223 -7.57 4.44 0.86
CA THR A 223 -7.19 3.27 0.06
C THR A 223 -5.89 3.48 -0.71
N GLY A 224 -5.67 4.70 -1.17
CA GLY A 224 -4.47 5.12 -1.88
C GLY A 224 -3.25 5.34 -0.96
N THR A 225 -3.44 5.36 0.35
CA THR A 225 -2.36 5.55 1.32
C THR A 225 -2.31 4.39 2.33
N GLY A 226 -2.50 4.63 3.60
CA GLY A 226 -2.24 3.67 4.67
C GLY A 226 -2.98 2.34 4.55
N LEU A 227 -4.22 2.32 4.06
CA LEU A 227 -4.97 1.08 3.93
C LEU A 227 -4.29 0.10 2.95
N GLY A 228 -3.70 0.61 1.87
CA GLY A 228 -2.92 -0.19 0.92
C GLY A 228 -1.64 -0.81 1.50
N TRP A 229 -1.19 -0.36 2.68
CA TRP A 229 0.00 -0.84 3.36
C TRP A 229 -0.28 -1.77 4.55
N THR A 230 -1.55 -1.95 4.94
CA THR A 230 -1.93 -2.74 6.14
C THR A 230 -1.45 -4.18 6.08
N ASN A 231 -1.50 -4.80 4.90
CA ASN A 231 -1.12 -6.21 4.67
C ASN A 231 0.38 -6.49 4.83
N ILE A 232 1.21 -5.46 4.94
CA ILE A 232 2.67 -5.60 5.12
C ILE A 232 3.19 -4.84 6.35
N ALA A 233 2.29 -4.25 7.15
CA ALA A 233 2.64 -3.35 8.24
C ALA A 233 3.50 -3.97 9.34
N ALA A 234 3.40 -5.28 9.58
CA ALA A 234 4.22 -6.00 10.56
C ALA A 234 5.57 -6.48 10.02
N ASP A 235 5.80 -6.44 8.70
CA ASP A 235 7.01 -6.99 8.08
C ASP A 235 8.30 -6.28 8.53
N TRP A 236 8.19 -5.01 8.87
CA TRP A 236 9.30 -4.20 9.41
C TRP A 236 9.38 -4.24 10.93
N SER A 237 8.22 -4.34 11.61
CA SER A 237 8.15 -4.32 13.07
C SER A 237 8.47 -5.67 13.73
N ARG A 238 8.58 -6.77 12.96
CA ARG A 238 8.98 -8.09 13.47
C ARG A 238 10.41 -8.12 14.05
N TYR A 239 11.24 -7.14 13.69
CA TYR A 239 12.61 -6.97 14.22
C TYR A 239 12.68 -6.13 15.50
N GLN A 240 11.55 -5.61 15.98
CA GLN A 240 11.46 -4.82 17.21
C GLN A 240 11.72 -5.68 18.45
N SER A 241 12.36 -5.09 19.47
CA SER A 241 12.51 -5.74 20.77
C SER A 241 11.13 -6.08 21.35
N ARG A 242 11.00 -7.24 22.02
CA ARG A 242 9.76 -7.64 22.71
C ARG A 242 9.35 -6.66 23.81
N THR A 243 10.31 -5.96 24.40
CA THR A 243 10.08 -4.96 25.46
C THR A 243 9.66 -3.59 24.92
N SER A 244 9.78 -3.32 23.62
CA SER A 244 9.42 -2.04 23.02
C SER A 244 7.94 -1.69 23.30
N PRO A 245 7.61 -0.44 23.70
CA PRO A 245 6.23 -0.03 23.90
C PRO A 245 5.42 -0.12 22.61
N GLY A 246 4.24 -0.76 22.63
CA GLY A 246 3.39 -0.90 21.44
C GLY A 246 2.95 0.46 20.86
N PHE A 247 2.63 1.43 21.75
CA PHE A 247 2.31 2.78 21.32
C PHE A 247 3.45 3.44 20.55
N ALA A 248 4.71 3.30 21.01
CA ALA A 248 5.84 3.88 20.31
C ALA A 248 6.06 3.26 18.92
N ILE A 249 5.84 1.93 18.78
CA ILE A 249 5.88 1.25 17.48
C ILE A 249 4.81 1.83 16.54
N ALA A 250 3.56 1.92 17.03
CA ALA A 250 2.46 2.49 16.25
C ALA A 250 2.73 3.96 15.88
N PHE A 251 3.17 4.78 16.85
CA PHE A 251 3.45 6.19 16.64
C PHE A 251 4.51 6.42 15.55
N TRP A 252 5.67 5.76 15.63
CA TRP A 252 6.75 5.96 14.67
C TRP A 252 6.40 5.43 13.28
N ASN A 253 5.59 4.36 13.20
CA ASN A 253 5.03 3.88 11.94
C ASN A 253 4.12 4.94 11.31
N VAL A 254 3.12 5.42 12.06
CA VAL A 254 2.14 6.41 11.59
C VAL A 254 2.82 7.73 11.23
N PHE A 255 3.69 8.24 12.09
CA PHE A 255 4.37 9.52 11.90
C PHE A 255 5.30 9.49 10.69
N GLY A 256 6.10 8.42 10.54
CA GLY A 256 6.99 8.25 9.39
C GLY A 256 6.23 8.22 8.07
N ALA A 257 5.10 7.53 8.01
CA ALA A 257 4.32 7.40 6.79
C ALA A 257 3.45 8.64 6.50
N SER A 258 2.81 9.21 7.50
CA SER A 258 1.83 10.29 7.32
C SER A 258 2.49 11.64 7.04
N LEU A 259 3.60 11.94 7.69
CA LEU A 259 4.26 13.25 7.57
C LEU A 259 4.57 13.64 6.13
N PRO A 260 5.29 12.83 5.33
CA PRO A 260 5.60 13.21 3.96
C PRO A 260 4.35 13.31 3.10
N LEU A 261 3.39 12.40 3.25
CA LEU A 261 2.18 12.38 2.43
C LEU A 261 1.27 13.58 2.70
N VAL A 262 1.06 13.97 3.95
CA VAL A 262 0.25 15.16 4.27
C VAL A 262 0.86 16.40 3.61
N ILE A 263 2.18 16.57 3.67
CA ILE A 263 2.87 17.70 3.03
C ILE A 263 2.73 17.64 1.51
N LEU A 264 2.99 16.48 0.92
CA LEU A 264 3.00 16.30 -0.54
C LEU A 264 1.59 16.42 -1.14
N ILE A 265 0.60 15.78 -0.54
CA ILE A 265 -0.79 15.87 -1.00
C ILE A 265 -1.28 17.31 -0.90
N THR A 266 -0.98 18.02 0.19
CA THR A 266 -1.35 19.44 0.35
C THR A 266 -0.68 20.31 -0.71
N GLY A 267 0.62 20.12 -0.99
CA GLY A 267 1.31 20.84 -2.06
C GLY A 267 0.73 20.57 -3.45
N GLY A 268 0.46 19.30 -3.73
CA GLY A 268 -0.17 18.88 -4.99
C GLY A 268 -1.60 19.39 -5.14
N LEU A 269 -2.37 19.44 -4.05
CA LEU A 269 -3.71 20.00 -4.01
C LEU A 269 -3.69 21.51 -4.34
N LEU A 270 -2.77 22.25 -3.74
CA LEU A 270 -2.63 23.70 -4.03
C LEU A 270 -2.32 23.95 -5.50
N LEU A 271 -1.39 23.19 -6.08
CA LEU A 271 -1.04 23.29 -7.50
C LEU A 271 -2.20 22.92 -8.42
N ALA A 272 -2.84 21.78 -8.17
CA ALA A 272 -3.94 21.29 -8.99
C ALA A 272 -5.19 22.21 -8.89
N ALA A 273 -5.47 22.75 -7.71
CA ALA A 273 -6.56 23.69 -7.50
C ALA A 273 -6.30 25.05 -8.17
N SER A 274 -5.04 25.44 -8.37
CA SER A 274 -4.65 26.66 -9.05
C SER A 274 -4.79 26.58 -10.58
N SER A 275 -4.83 25.37 -11.17
CA SER A 275 -4.89 25.20 -12.62
C SER A 275 -5.65 23.91 -12.99
N LYS A 276 -6.85 24.09 -13.57
CA LYS A 276 -7.65 22.95 -14.06
C LYS A 276 -6.89 22.12 -15.09
N ASN A 277 -6.16 22.77 -16.02
CA ASN A 277 -5.39 22.05 -17.04
C ASN A 277 -4.31 21.17 -16.42
N LEU A 278 -3.64 21.64 -15.35
CA LEU A 278 -2.66 20.84 -14.62
C LEU A 278 -3.34 19.70 -13.87
N SER A 279 -4.47 19.95 -13.23
CA SER A 279 -5.25 18.92 -12.54
C SER A 279 -5.67 17.79 -13.47
N ASP A 280 -6.21 18.11 -14.64
CA ASP A 280 -6.64 17.15 -15.65
C ASP A 280 -5.43 16.35 -16.21
N ALA A 281 -4.31 17.02 -16.45
CA ALA A 281 -3.08 16.39 -16.94
C ALA A 281 -2.48 15.38 -15.93
N ILE A 282 -2.60 15.65 -14.63
CA ILE A 282 -2.14 14.73 -13.56
C ILE A 282 -2.94 13.42 -13.58
N GLY A 283 -4.21 13.43 -13.99
CA GLY A 283 -5.00 12.22 -14.16
C GLY A 283 -4.45 11.26 -15.23
N ALA A 284 -3.82 11.79 -16.26
CA ALA A 284 -3.22 11.01 -17.35
C ALA A 284 -1.77 10.59 -17.09
N ASP A 285 -0.97 11.51 -16.54
CA ASP A 285 0.45 11.32 -16.23
C ASP A 285 0.79 12.02 -14.90
N PRO A 286 0.67 11.31 -13.77
CA PRO A 286 0.74 11.89 -12.43
C PRO A 286 2.01 12.67 -12.12
N ILE A 287 3.16 12.24 -12.63
CA ILE A 287 4.45 12.87 -12.37
C ILE A 287 4.90 13.74 -13.54
N GLY A 288 4.70 13.28 -14.77
CA GLY A 288 5.10 14.05 -15.93
C GLY A 288 4.36 15.38 -16.03
N ALA A 289 3.07 15.42 -15.66
CA ALA A 289 2.31 16.65 -15.57
C ALA A 289 2.91 17.64 -14.54
N LEU A 290 3.32 17.17 -13.37
CA LEU A 290 3.99 17.99 -12.36
C LEU A 290 5.32 18.55 -12.83
N ALA A 291 6.02 17.87 -13.76
CA ALA A 291 7.24 18.37 -14.37
C ALA A 291 6.99 19.57 -15.31
N THR A 292 5.75 19.79 -15.78
CA THR A 292 5.46 20.85 -16.77
C THR A 292 5.69 22.27 -16.25
N ILE A 293 5.61 22.50 -14.94
CA ILE A 293 5.87 23.81 -14.31
C ILE A 293 7.35 24.07 -14.04
N LEU A 294 8.24 23.10 -14.29
CA LEU A 294 9.66 23.19 -13.94
C LEU A 294 10.49 23.80 -15.07
N PRO A 295 11.55 24.56 -14.74
CA PRO A 295 12.55 24.98 -15.71
C PRO A 295 13.37 23.77 -16.19
N THR A 296 13.89 23.87 -17.42
CA THR A 296 14.59 22.78 -18.11
C THR A 296 15.76 22.20 -17.31
N TRP A 297 16.51 23.04 -16.59
CA TRP A 297 17.67 22.61 -15.81
C TRP A 297 17.29 21.68 -14.64
N PHE A 298 16.05 21.77 -14.11
CA PHE A 298 15.63 20.96 -12.98
C PHE A 298 14.89 19.67 -13.41
N LEU A 299 14.60 19.50 -14.70
CA LEU A 299 13.87 18.31 -15.19
C LEU A 299 14.60 16.99 -14.89
N ILE A 300 15.94 16.95 -15.06
CA ILE A 300 16.73 15.73 -14.76
C ILE A 300 16.78 15.46 -13.24
N PRO A 301 17.14 16.43 -12.36
CA PRO A 301 17.02 16.24 -10.92
C PRO A 301 15.63 15.77 -10.47
N PHE A 302 14.57 16.37 -11.03
CA PHE A 302 13.18 15.97 -10.72
C PHE A 302 12.88 14.54 -11.16
N LEU A 303 13.29 14.14 -12.38
CA LEU A 303 13.12 12.76 -12.85
C LEU A 303 13.84 11.76 -11.94
N LEU A 304 15.06 12.09 -11.51
CA LEU A 304 15.80 11.26 -10.56
C LEU A 304 15.03 11.14 -9.23
N ALA A 305 14.55 12.25 -8.67
CA ALA A 305 13.75 12.23 -7.44
C ALA A 305 12.51 11.35 -7.61
N ALA A 306 11.78 11.52 -8.72
CA ALA A 306 10.59 10.76 -9.02
C ALA A 306 10.87 9.26 -9.13
N ILE A 307 11.82 8.86 -9.96
CA ILE A 307 12.16 7.44 -10.15
C ILE A 307 12.67 6.82 -8.86
N LEU A 308 13.60 7.47 -8.15
CA LEU A 308 14.17 6.92 -6.93
C LEU A 308 13.12 6.76 -5.82
N SER A 309 12.18 7.72 -5.69
CA SER A 309 11.08 7.61 -4.73
C SER A 309 10.11 6.47 -5.06
N LEU A 310 9.75 6.31 -6.33
CA LEU A 310 8.90 5.21 -6.79
C LEU A 310 9.58 3.86 -6.61
N LEU A 311 10.89 3.77 -6.91
CA LEU A 311 11.68 2.56 -6.67
C LEU A 311 11.72 2.21 -5.18
N ALA A 312 11.85 3.19 -4.29
CA ALA A 312 11.86 2.96 -2.84
C ALA A 312 10.58 2.24 -2.38
N GLY A 313 9.42 2.71 -2.83
CA GLY A 313 8.12 2.08 -2.53
C GLY A 313 8.00 0.69 -3.15
N ALA A 314 8.31 0.56 -4.45
CA ALA A 314 8.17 -0.68 -5.18
C ALA A 314 9.12 -1.80 -4.70
N ILE A 315 10.35 -1.48 -4.30
CA ILE A 315 11.29 -2.45 -3.73
C ILE A 315 10.75 -3.03 -2.42
N ASN A 316 10.17 -2.18 -1.54
CA ASN A 316 9.53 -2.65 -0.32
C ASN A 316 8.31 -3.52 -0.62
N GLY A 317 7.52 -3.13 -1.61
CA GLY A 317 6.38 -3.90 -2.07
C GLY A 317 6.78 -5.29 -2.54
N ILE A 318 7.69 -5.42 -3.53
CA ILE A 318 8.17 -6.71 -4.06
C ILE A 318 8.82 -7.58 -2.97
N TYR A 319 9.53 -6.98 -2.01
CA TYR A 319 10.05 -7.74 -0.87
C TYR A 319 8.92 -8.39 -0.07
N SER A 320 7.87 -7.63 0.25
CA SER A 320 6.74 -8.11 1.05
C SER A 320 5.77 -8.99 0.26
N SER A 321 5.53 -8.72 -1.03
CA SER A 321 4.71 -9.59 -1.90
C SER A 321 5.36 -10.97 -2.06
N GLY A 322 6.69 -11.02 -2.23
CA GLY A 322 7.43 -12.27 -2.23
C GLY A 322 7.28 -13.08 -0.93
N LEU A 323 7.30 -12.42 0.25
CA LEU A 323 7.02 -13.09 1.52
C LEU A 323 5.57 -13.61 1.58
N THR A 324 4.63 -12.84 1.09
CA THR A 324 3.21 -13.25 1.02
C THR A 324 3.04 -14.47 0.11
N LEU A 325 3.69 -14.49 -1.05
CA LEU A 325 3.68 -15.62 -1.98
C LEU A 325 4.18 -16.91 -1.33
N LEU A 326 5.27 -16.84 -0.54
CA LEU A 326 5.75 -17.96 0.25
C LEU A 326 4.74 -18.40 1.32
N THR A 327 4.02 -17.43 1.92
CA THR A 327 2.98 -17.72 2.92
C THR A 327 1.80 -18.48 2.32
N LEU A 328 1.51 -18.30 1.03
CA LEU A 328 0.49 -19.06 0.28
C LEU A 328 0.89 -20.54 0.09
N GLY A 329 2.15 -20.90 0.34
CA GLY A 329 2.66 -22.25 0.25
C GLY A 329 3.38 -22.57 -1.07
N ILE A 330 3.70 -21.58 -1.86
CA ILE A 330 4.54 -21.72 -3.06
C ILE A 330 5.98 -22.01 -2.60
N ARG A 331 6.49 -23.18 -2.98
CA ARG A 331 7.79 -23.68 -2.53
C ARG A 331 8.90 -23.23 -3.47
N VAL A 332 9.24 -21.97 -3.46
CA VAL A 332 10.37 -21.41 -4.21
C VAL A 332 11.28 -20.63 -3.27
N PRO A 333 12.56 -20.45 -3.60
CA PRO A 333 13.43 -19.55 -2.86
C PRO A 333 12.90 -18.12 -2.92
N ARG A 334 13.09 -17.32 -1.85
CA ARG A 334 12.62 -15.91 -1.80
C ARG A 334 13.01 -15.08 -3.04
N PRO A 335 14.24 -15.15 -3.57
CA PRO A 335 14.59 -14.45 -4.79
C PRO A 335 13.73 -14.84 -6.00
N ALA A 336 13.36 -16.12 -6.12
CA ALA A 336 12.49 -16.58 -7.21
C ALA A 336 11.06 -16.06 -7.06
N ALA A 337 10.53 -15.92 -5.85
CA ALA A 337 9.25 -15.27 -5.61
C ALA A 337 9.26 -13.82 -6.11
N SER A 338 10.31 -13.05 -5.79
CA SER A 338 10.47 -11.67 -6.29
C SER A 338 10.58 -11.60 -7.83
N LEU A 339 11.15 -12.61 -8.47
CA LEU A 339 11.21 -12.68 -9.94
C LEU A 339 9.83 -12.97 -10.56
N ILE A 340 9.00 -13.82 -9.93
CA ILE A 340 7.62 -14.06 -10.37
C ILE A 340 6.83 -12.75 -10.30
N ASP A 341 6.90 -12.06 -9.17
CA ASP A 341 6.21 -10.78 -8.95
C ASP A 341 6.70 -9.72 -9.96
N GLY A 342 8.00 -9.63 -10.19
CA GLY A 342 8.60 -8.72 -11.17
C GLY A 342 8.17 -9.01 -12.61
N THR A 343 7.95 -10.26 -12.96
CA THR A 343 7.42 -10.62 -14.28
C THR A 343 6.00 -10.13 -14.46
N ILE A 344 5.13 -10.32 -13.46
CA ILE A 344 3.74 -9.86 -13.47
C ILE A 344 3.69 -8.33 -13.52
N LEU A 345 4.49 -7.66 -12.70
CA LEU A 345 4.66 -6.19 -12.72
C LEU A 345 5.03 -5.68 -14.12
N THR A 346 5.98 -6.33 -14.77
CA THR A 346 6.46 -5.93 -16.11
C THR A 346 5.34 -6.05 -17.15
N ILE A 347 4.62 -7.18 -17.16
CA ILE A 347 3.49 -7.42 -18.07
C ILE A 347 2.37 -6.40 -17.80
N GLY A 348 2.01 -6.18 -16.53
CA GLY A 348 0.99 -5.21 -16.13
C GLY A 348 1.37 -3.78 -16.53
N THR A 349 2.63 -3.41 -16.36
CA THR A 349 3.14 -2.09 -16.78
C THR A 349 3.03 -1.91 -18.29
N LEU A 350 3.48 -2.88 -19.08
CA LEU A 350 3.34 -2.83 -20.54
C LEU A 350 1.88 -2.71 -20.98
N TYR A 351 0.98 -3.50 -20.35
CA TYR A 351 -0.44 -3.44 -20.66
C TYR A 351 -1.01 -2.02 -20.45
N VAL A 352 -0.80 -1.43 -19.29
CA VAL A 352 -1.35 -0.09 -18.99
C VAL A 352 -0.70 0.99 -19.85
N VAL A 353 0.62 0.96 -20.02
CA VAL A 353 1.35 1.98 -20.80
C VAL A 353 0.98 2.00 -22.30
N PHE A 354 0.60 0.84 -22.86
CA PHE A 354 0.32 0.73 -24.30
C PHE A 354 -1.16 0.54 -24.66
N VAL A 355 -2.00 0.09 -23.73
CA VAL A 355 -3.39 -0.31 -24.02
C VAL A 355 -4.41 0.55 -23.26
N ALA A 356 -4.14 0.92 -22.00
CA ALA A 356 -5.09 1.70 -21.22
C ALA A 356 -5.21 3.15 -21.72
N PRO A 357 -6.42 3.76 -21.66
CA PRO A 357 -6.63 5.12 -22.14
C PRO A 357 -5.94 6.20 -21.27
N ASN A 358 -5.77 5.94 -19.99
CA ASN A 358 -5.13 6.83 -19.01
C ASN A 358 -4.64 6.03 -17.80
N PHE A 359 -3.93 6.69 -16.87
CA PHE A 359 -3.45 6.05 -15.63
C PHE A 359 -4.56 5.96 -14.56
N ILE A 360 -5.34 7.01 -14.39
CA ILE A 360 -6.22 7.15 -13.21
C ILE A 360 -7.35 6.11 -13.19
N SER A 361 -7.91 5.78 -14.34
CA SER A 361 -9.04 4.85 -14.43
C SER A 361 -8.70 3.43 -13.97
N PRO A 362 -7.65 2.74 -14.50
CA PRO A 362 -7.23 1.44 -13.96
C PRO A 362 -6.74 1.52 -12.52
N PHE A 363 -6.11 2.62 -12.11
CA PHE A 363 -5.64 2.82 -10.74
C PHE A 363 -6.81 2.91 -9.74
N GLN A 364 -7.82 3.71 -10.01
CA GLN A 364 -9.03 3.78 -9.16
C GLN A 364 -9.78 2.45 -9.14
N SER A 365 -9.90 1.78 -10.30
CA SER A 365 -10.51 0.45 -10.39
C SER A 365 -9.81 -0.58 -9.49
N PHE A 366 -8.50 -0.60 -9.51
CA PHE A 366 -7.67 -1.41 -8.63
C PHE A 366 -7.94 -1.10 -7.15
N LEU A 367 -7.90 0.19 -6.77
CA LEU A 367 -8.12 0.63 -5.38
C LEU A 367 -9.51 0.23 -4.86
N VAL A 368 -10.54 0.39 -5.67
CA VAL A 368 -11.92 0.04 -5.29
C VAL A 368 -12.10 -1.48 -5.18
N THR A 369 -11.64 -2.23 -6.18
CA THR A 369 -11.90 -3.67 -6.25
C THR A 369 -11.15 -4.45 -5.18
N LEU A 370 -9.86 -4.19 -4.97
CA LEU A 370 -9.04 -4.86 -3.96
C LEU A 370 -9.06 -4.16 -2.60
N GLY A 371 -9.37 -2.87 -2.55
CA GLY A 371 -9.51 -2.13 -1.30
C GLY A 371 -10.61 -2.66 -0.40
N VAL A 372 -11.72 -3.15 -0.95
CA VAL A 372 -12.82 -3.74 -0.18
C VAL A 372 -12.39 -4.99 0.60
N PRO A 373 -11.90 -6.08 -0.04
CA PRO A 373 -11.47 -7.26 0.71
C PRO A 373 -10.28 -6.97 1.63
N LEU A 374 -9.35 -6.09 1.23
CA LEU A 374 -8.24 -5.68 2.08
C LEU A 374 -8.74 -4.97 3.34
N SER A 375 -9.76 -4.12 3.24
CA SER A 375 -10.39 -3.45 4.37
C SER A 375 -11.07 -4.44 5.31
N GLY A 376 -11.79 -5.42 4.76
CA GLY A 376 -12.40 -6.50 5.53
C GLY A 376 -11.36 -7.31 6.32
N TRP A 377 -10.27 -7.69 5.66
CA TRP A 377 -9.14 -8.35 6.32
C TRP A 377 -8.51 -7.45 7.39
N THR A 378 -8.30 -6.18 7.10
CA THR A 378 -7.74 -5.21 8.07
C THR A 378 -8.58 -5.14 9.32
N GLY A 379 -9.92 -5.04 9.18
CA GLY A 379 -10.85 -5.04 10.31
C GLY A 379 -10.75 -6.32 11.14
N ILE A 380 -10.74 -7.48 10.50
CA ILE A 380 -10.61 -8.79 11.17
C ILE A 380 -9.27 -8.89 11.92
N MET A 381 -8.17 -8.51 11.26
CA MET A 381 -6.83 -8.56 11.86
C MET A 381 -6.71 -7.62 13.06
N MET A 382 -7.22 -6.39 12.96
CA MET A 382 -7.23 -5.43 14.07
C MET A 382 -8.06 -5.94 15.25
N ALA A 383 -9.21 -6.57 14.99
CA ALA A 383 -10.04 -7.18 16.05
C ALA A 383 -9.29 -8.32 16.75
N ASP A 384 -8.62 -9.20 15.99
CA ASP A 384 -7.79 -10.27 16.55
C ASP A 384 -6.69 -9.71 17.45
N ILE A 385 -5.94 -8.69 16.98
CA ILE A 385 -4.89 -8.02 17.75
C ILE A 385 -5.44 -7.40 19.04
N THR A 386 -6.63 -6.78 18.97
CA THR A 386 -7.31 -6.14 20.12
C THR A 386 -7.75 -7.17 21.16
N LEU A 387 -8.25 -8.33 20.72
CA LEU A 387 -8.69 -9.42 21.59
C LEU A 387 -7.53 -10.10 22.29
N ARG A 388 -6.35 -10.18 21.64
CA ARG A 388 -5.18 -10.88 22.19
C ARG A 388 -4.50 -10.09 23.29
N ARG A 389 -4.27 -10.76 24.41
CA ARG A 389 -3.54 -10.24 25.56
C ARG A 389 -2.12 -10.82 25.66
N ARG A 390 -1.91 -12.03 25.13
CA ARG A 390 -0.62 -12.72 25.13
C ARG A 390 0.11 -12.57 23.80
N PRO A 391 1.44 -12.72 23.74
CA PRO A 391 2.18 -12.90 22.50
C PRO A 391 1.64 -14.05 21.67
N TYR A 392 1.89 -14.03 20.37
CA TYR A 392 1.55 -15.17 19.51
C TYR A 392 2.42 -16.38 19.87
N ASP A 393 1.83 -17.59 19.81
CA ASP A 393 2.64 -18.81 19.78
C ASP A 393 3.29 -18.93 18.41
N GLU A 394 4.60 -18.72 18.38
CA GLU A 394 5.37 -18.62 17.13
C GLU A 394 5.43 -19.97 16.40
N ALA A 395 5.49 -21.08 17.14
CA ALA A 395 5.52 -22.42 16.56
C ALA A 395 4.19 -22.79 15.93
N ASP A 396 3.10 -22.44 16.59
CA ASP A 396 1.75 -22.76 16.17
C ASP A 396 1.29 -21.92 14.96
N LEU A 397 1.96 -20.83 14.63
CA LEU A 397 1.74 -20.12 13.36
C LEU A 397 2.09 -20.98 12.12
N PHE A 398 2.87 -22.03 12.30
CA PHE A 398 3.27 -22.96 11.23
C PHE A 398 2.68 -24.35 11.40
N ASN A 399 2.02 -24.62 12.52
CA ASN A 399 1.48 -25.93 12.88
C ASN A 399 -0.05 -25.97 12.72
N GLY A 400 -0.55 -26.65 11.70
CA GLY A 400 -1.99 -26.79 11.48
C GLY A 400 -2.74 -27.59 12.55
N SER A 401 -2.03 -28.27 13.46
CA SER A 401 -2.58 -28.97 14.62
C SER A 401 -2.43 -28.16 15.91
N GLY A 402 -1.79 -27.00 15.85
CA GLY A 402 -1.59 -26.10 16.98
C GLY A 402 -2.84 -25.32 17.38
N CYS A 403 -2.68 -24.36 18.30
CA CYS A 403 -3.80 -23.58 18.88
C CYS A 403 -4.58 -22.78 17.83
N TYR A 404 -3.98 -22.38 16.69
CA TYR A 404 -4.64 -21.63 15.62
C TYR A 404 -5.39 -22.53 14.63
N GLY A 405 -5.09 -23.82 14.57
CA GLY A 405 -5.73 -24.78 13.68
C GLY A 405 -5.44 -24.54 12.19
N ARG A 406 -6.11 -25.33 11.33
CA ARG A 406 -5.99 -25.18 9.87
C ARG A 406 -6.89 -24.09 9.30
N PHE A 407 -8.12 -24.02 9.79
CA PHE A 407 -9.16 -23.09 9.33
C PHE A 407 -9.87 -22.49 10.54
N ASP A 408 -10.10 -21.18 10.52
CA ASP A 408 -11.02 -20.51 11.43
C ASP A 408 -12.30 -20.12 10.64
N PRO A 409 -13.39 -20.88 10.78
CA PRO A 409 -14.60 -20.63 10.00
C PRO A 409 -15.20 -19.25 10.24
N ILE A 410 -15.12 -18.73 11.48
CA ILE A 410 -15.66 -17.43 11.83
C ILE A 410 -15.00 -16.32 11.02
N SER A 411 -13.66 -16.30 11.00
CA SER A 411 -12.91 -15.28 10.24
C SER A 411 -13.11 -15.43 8.73
N ILE A 412 -13.13 -16.65 8.20
CA ILE A 412 -13.31 -16.90 6.78
C ILE A 412 -14.70 -16.45 6.31
N ILE A 413 -15.75 -16.87 7.03
CA ILE A 413 -17.13 -16.51 6.70
C ILE A 413 -17.32 -15.00 6.83
N THR A 414 -16.81 -14.39 7.91
CA THR A 414 -16.84 -12.94 8.09
C THR A 414 -16.16 -12.24 6.91
N PHE A 415 -14.96 -12.67 6.53
CA PHE A 415 -14.21 -12.09 5.42
C PHE A 415 -14.99 -12.14 4.09
N VAL A 416 -15.57 -13.29 3.77
CA VAL A 416 -16.38 -13.45 2.55
C VAL A 416 -17.61 -12.55 2.58
N ILE A 417 -18.36 -12.56 3.67
CA ILE A 417 -19.60 -11.77 3.80
C ILE A 417 -19.29 -10.27 3.70
N VAL A 418 -18.31 -9.76 4.45
CA VAL A 418 -17.99 -8.32 4.42
C VAL A 418 -17.42 -7.89 3.08
N THR A 419 -16.72 -8.77 2.37
CA THR A 419 -16.22 -8.53 1.01
C THR A 419 -17.39 -8.42 0.03
N VAL A 420 -18.34 -9.35 0.05
CA VAL A 420 -19.52 -9.34 -0.82
C VAL A 420 -20.39 -8.10 -0.55
N ILE A 421 -20.66 -7.80 0.73
CA ILE A 421 -21.39 -6.58 1.11
C ILE A 421 -20.63 -5.33 0.62
N GLY A 422 -19.32 -5.28 0.85
CA GLY A 422 -18.49 -4.16 0.45
C GLY A 422 -18.49 -3.95 -1.07
N TRP A 423 -18.38 -5.00 -1.87
CA TRP A 423 -18.49 -4.90 -3.33
C TRP A 423 -19.90 -4.46 -3.78
N GLY A 424 -20.93 -4.78 -3.01
CA GLY A 424 -22.28 -4.27 -3.24
C GLY A 424 -22.43 -2.76 -3.00
N LEU A 425 -21.49 -2.14 -2.30
CA LEU A 425 -21.52 -0.72 -1.89
C LEU A 425 -20.43 0.13 -2.56
N VAL A 426 -19.80 -0.36 -3.62
CA VAL A 426 -18.81 0.37 -4.42
C VAL A 426 -19.19 0.29 -5.90
N VAL A 427 -18.86 1.31 -6.67
CA VAL A 427 -19.02 1.33 -8.12
C VAL A 427 -17.65 1.47 -8.76
N ASN A 428 -17.37 0.61 -9.71
CA ASN A 428 -16.15 0.67 -10.49
C ASN A 428 -16.36 1.52 -11.75
N THR A 429 -15.46 2.42 -12.02
CA THR A 429 -15.53 3.39 -13.12
C THR A 429 -14.47 3.17 -14.18
N TYR A 430 -13.92 1.94 -14.30
CA TYR A 430 -12.91 1.67 -15.32
C TYR A 430 -13.53 1.77 -16.72
N GLU A 431 -13.15 2.80 -17.46
CA GLU A 431 -13.64 3.08 -18.79
C GLU A 431 -13.26 1.98 -19.79
N GLY A 432 -14.19 1.67 -20.70
CA GLY A 432 -13.97 0.73 -21.80
C GLY A 432 -14.07 -0.76 -21.42
N VAL A 433 -14.38 -1.10 -20.16
CA VAL A 433 -14.61 -2.47 -19.71
C VAL A 433 -15.92 -2.62 -18.95
N ASN A 434 -16.69 -3.64 -19.28
CA ASN A 434 -18.00 -3.90 -18.65
C ASN A 434 -17.98 -5.10 -17.69
N TRP A 435 -16.87 -5.82 -17.59
CA TRP A 435 -16.79 -7.03 -16.77
C TRP A 435 -16.93 -6.78 -15.27
N ASN A 436 -16.71 -5.55 -14.81
CA ASN A 436 -16.83 -5.13 -13.41
C ASN A 436 -18.16 -4.41 -13.09
N ASN A 437 -19.09 -4.33 -14.04
CA ASN A 437 -20.41 -3.70 -13.85
C ASN A 437 -21.32 -4.42 -12.86
N TRP A 438 -20.90 -5.54 -12.29
CA TRP A 438 -21.62 -6.28 -11.24
C TRP A 438 -21.53 -5.61 -9.87
N GLN A 439 -20.58 -4.71 -9.61
CA GLN A 439 -20.43 -4.01 -8.32
C GLN A 439 -21.56 -3.00 -8.10
N GLY A 440 -21.77 -2.56 -6.85
CA GLY A 440 -22.79 -1.56 -6.49
C GLY A 440 -24.22 -2.09 -6.41
N PHE A 441 -24.41 -3.41 -6.39
CA PHE A 441 -25.74 -4.05 -6.40
C PHE A 441 -26.57 -3.80 -5.12
N LEU A 442 -25.97 -3.37 -4.02
CA LEU A 442 -26.69 -3.03 -2.78
C LEU A 442 -27.11 -1.56 -2.73
N LEU A 443 -26.52 -0.65 -3.49
CA LEU A 443 -26.78 0.77 -3.40
C LEU A 443 -28.25 1.13 -3.70
N GLY A 444 -28.90 0.42 -4.64
CA GLY A 444 -30.33 0.58 -4.90
C GLY A 444 -31.22 0.05 -3.78
N PRO A 445 -31.12 -1.25 -3.44
CA PRO A 445 -31.94 -1.87 -2.41
C PRO A 445 -31.93 -1.19 -1.04
N ILE A 446 -30.83 -0.57 -0.64
CA ILE A 446 -30.74 0.15 0.66
C ILE A 446 -31.05 1.64 0.56
N GLY A 447 -31.56 2.12 -0.57
CA GLY A 447 -32.02 3.49 -0.74
C GLY A 447 -30.91 4.53 -0.95
N LEU A 448 -29.71 4.14 -1.41
CA LEU A 448 -28.60 5.04 -1.70
C LEU A 448 -28.53 5.53 -3.15
N GLY A 449 -29.64 5.41 -3.91
CA GLY A 449 -29.76 5.94 -5.26
C GLY A 449 -29.21 5.05 -6.38
N GLY A 450 -28.79 3.82 -6.05
CA GLY A 450 -28.23 2.88 -7.03
C GLY A 450 -26.85 3.27 -7.53
N ARG A 451 -26.48 2.76 -8.71
CA ARG A 451 -25.14 2.94 -9.29
C ARG A 451 -24.90 4.33 -9.92
N GLU A 452 -25.95 5.12 -10.11
CA GLU A 452 -25.91 6.49 -10.65
C GLU A 452 -26.31 7.53 -9.61
N GLY A 453 -26.63 7.11 -8.38
CA GLY A 453 -27.00 7.99 -7.28
C GLY A 453 -25.80 8.69 -6.64
N ASP A 454 -26.08 9.66 -5.78
CA ASP A 454 -25.08 10.49 -5.10
C ASP A 454 -24.00 9.68 -4.35
N TRP A 455 -24.38 8.49 -3.84
CA TRP A 455 -23.48 7.60 -3.09
C TRP A 455 -22.67 6.64 -3.96
N ALA A 456 -22.89 6.62 -5.27
CA ALA A 456 -22.23 5.68 -6.18
C ALA A 456 -20.69 5.72 -6.07
N HIS A 457 -20.14 6.93 -6.01
CA HIS A 457 -18.69 7.15 -5.97
C HIS A 457 -18.12 7.35 -4.56
N ALA A 458 -18.96 7.25 -3.52
CA ALA A 458 -18.51 7.36 -2.13
C ALA A 458 -17.65 6.17 -1.66
N SER A 459 -17.71 5.05 -2.40
CA SER A 459 -16.98 3.81 -2.09
C SER A 459 -17.22 3.32 -0.65
N LEU A 460 -18.48 3.41 -0.18
CA LEU A 460 -18.89 3.04 1.19
C LEU A 460 -18.53 1.61 1.58
N GLY A 461 -18.39 0.73 0.59
CA GLY A 461 -18.02 -0.67 0.82
C GLY A 461 -16.66 -0.87 1.48
N VAL A 462 -15.74 0.07 1.29
CA VAL A 462 -14.42 0.06 1.95
C VAL A 462 -14.59 0.23 3.48
N PHE A 463 -15.36 1.25 3.89
CA PHE A 463 -15.67 1.48 5.31
C PHE A 463 -16.53 0.38 5.89
N GLY A 464 -17.56 -0.04 5.13
CA GLY A 464 -18.46 -1.12 5.55
C GLY A 464 -17.71 -2.41 5.84
N ALA A 465 -16.83 -2.83 4.92
CA ALA A 465 -16.03 -4.05 5.09
C ALA A 465 -15.07 -3.94 6.29
N LEU A 466 -14.41 -2.78 6.48
CA LEU A 466 -13.53 -2.53 7.61
C LEU A 466 -14.28 -2.63 8.95
N VAL A 467 -15.35 -1.86 9.09
CA VAL A 467 -16.10 -1.76 10.35
C VAL A 467 -16.81 -3.07 10.67
N LEU A 468 -17.49 -3.67 9.71
CA LEU A 468 -18.16 -4.96 9.91
C LEU A 468 -17.14 -6.07 10.20
N GLY A 469 -16.02 -6.11 9.47
CA GLY A 469 -14.93 -7.04 9.72
C GLY A 469 -14.39 -6.92 11.15
N TYR A 470 -14.20 -5.71 11.63
CA TYR A 470 -13.75 -5.45 13.00
C TYR A 470 -14.80 -5.85 14.06
N VAL A 471 -16.01 -5.32 13.95
CA VAL A 471 -17.07 -5.50 14.96
C VAL A 471 -17.51 -6.96 15.04
N VAL A 472 -17.80 -7.60 13.91
CA VAL A 472 -18.24 -9.01 13.90
C VAL A 472 -17.15 -9.92 14.47
N THR A 473 -15.90 -9.70 14.11
CA THR A 473 -14.78 -10.49 14.64
C THR A 473 -14.60 -10.27 16.14
N LEU A 474 -14.71 -9.03 16.61
CA LEU A 474 -14.57 -8.69 18.03
C LEU A 474 -15.60 -9.40 18.90
N ILE A 475 -16.81 -9.58 18.39
CA ILE A 475 -17.91 -10.27 19.07
C ILE A 475 -17.74 -11.79 18.92
N ALA A 476 -17.66 -12.28 17.70
CA ALA A 476 -17.78 -13.70 17.41
C ALA A 476 -16.52 -14.51 17.78
N ARG A 477 -15.31 -13.91 17.70
CA ARG A 477 -14.05 -14.63 17.99
C ARG A 477 -13.55 -14.51 19.43
N ARG A 478 -14.23 -13.75 20.29
CA ARG A 478 -13.80 -13.55 21.69
C ARG A 478 -13.54 -14.87 22.43
N GLY A 479 -14.45 -15.84 22.28
CA GLY A 479 -14.31 -17.18 22.88
C GLY A 479 -13.17 -18.00 22.25
N THR A 480 -12.98 -17.89 20.93
CA THR A 480 -11.92 -18.60 20.22
C THR A 480 -10.52 -18.08 20.64
N VAL A 481 -10.33 -16.76 20.68
CA VAL A 481 -9.05 -16.17 21.12
C VAL A 481 -8.72 -16.55 22.55
N ARG A 482 -9.69 -16.50 23.47
CA ARG A 482 -9.48 -16.95 24.87
C ARG A 482 -9.04 -18.41 24.94
N ARG A 483 -9.64 -19.31 24.14
CA ARG A 483 -9.24 -20.73 24.07
C ARG A 483 -7.86 -20.91 23.49
N GLN A 484 -7.47 -20.11 22.48
CA GLN A 484 -6.13 -20.13 21.90
C GLN A 484 -5.07 -19.69 22.91
N GLU A 485 -5.37 -18.73 23.78
CA GLU A 485 -4.46 -18.22 24.81
C GLU A 485 -4.40 -19.09 26.09
N SER A 486 -5.36 -19.99 26.29
CA SER A 486 -5.40 -20.87 27.46
C SER A 486 -4.62 -22.19 27.24
N ARG A 487 -4.23 -22.48 26.02
CA ARG A 487 -3.39 -23.61 25.65
C ARG A 487 -1.92 -23.24 25.73
#